data_ce25c6cfb4f091d57a9b2860de7ac628
#
_entry.id   ce25c6cfb4f091d57a9b2860de7ac628
#
_cell.length_a   1.000
_cell.length_b   1.000
_cell.length_c   1.000
_cell.angle_alpha   90.00
_cell.angle_beta   90.00
_cell.angle_gamma   90.00
#
_symmetry.space_group_name_H-M   'P 1'
#
loop_
_entity.id
_entity.type
_entity.pdbx_description
1 polymer ?
#
loop_
_entity_poly.entity_id
_entity_poly.type
_entity_poly.pdbx_seq_one_letter_code
_entity_poly.pdbx_strand_id
1 'polypeptide(L)'
;MRKNFGPNPLCYPQPVFILAAWGPDGIPNCMNAAWGGISNDREVSVCISAGHKTTANILSSRAFTISMATADQVIACDYVGITSGKRVPDKFARAGFHATASEFVHAPLIDELPMAMECELVSYDPVTCRLVGRIVNVSADDSILDENGKVDPARLRPITFDPMNNTYMTLGETLAKAFKVGEKLK
;
A
#
# COMPACT_ATOMS: atom_id res chain seq x y z
N MET A 1 12.88 12.42 -30.55
CA MET A 1 12.99 13.70 -29.83
C MET A 1 12.44 13.50 -28.42
N ARG A 2 13.10 14.00 -27.35
CA ARG A 2 12.60 13.93 -25.96
C ARG A 2 11.99 15.27 -25.58
N LYS A 3 10.87 15.25 -24.81
CA LYS A 3 10.29 16.42 -24.18
C LYS A 3 10.77 16.52 -22.73
N ASN A 4 11.16 17.70 -22.28
CA ASN A 4 11.59 17.92 -20.90
C ASN A 4 10.41 18.39 -20.05
N PHE A 5 10.25 17.79 -18.86
CA PHE A 5 9.19 18.11 -17.90
C PHE A 5 9.71 18.84 -16.64
N GLY A 6 11.04 19.11 -16.57
CA GLY A 6 11.66 19.67 -15.38
C GLY A 6 11.68 18.70 -14.19
N PRO A 7 11.95 19.18 -12.96
CA PRO A 7 11.88 18.35 -11.74
C PRO A 7 10.41 18.02 -11.42
N ASN A 8 9.99 16.83 -11.79
CA ASN A 8 8.62 16.35 -11.61
C ASN A 8 8.66 14.88 -11.11
N PRO A 9 7.88 14.49 -10.06
CA PRO A 9 7.88 13.15 -9.50
C PRO A 9 7.09 12.16 -10.38
N LEU A 10 7.42 12.07 -11.66
CA LEU A 10 6.82 11.14 -12.62
C LEU A 10 7.58 9.81 -12.58
N CYS A 11 6.92 8.78 -12.11
CA CYS A 11 7.47 7.41 -12.07
C CYS A 11 6.39 6.40 -12.40
N TYR A 12 6.74 5.36 -13.17
CA TYR A 12 5.85 4.26 -13.53
C TYR A 12 6.57 2.91 -13.38
N PRO A 13 5.91 1.86 -12.86
CA PRO A 13 4.61 1.87 -12.19
C PRO A 13 4.73 2.52 -10.81
N GLN A 14 3.66 3.21 -10.37
CA GLN A 14 3.60 3.80 -9.03
C GLN A 14 2.56 3.02 -8.21
N PRO A 15 2.95 2.32 -7.14
CA PRO A 15 2.03 1.49 -6.37
C PRO A 15 0.95 2.34 -5.71
N VAL A 16 -0.20 1.73 -5.43
CA VAL A 16 -1.23 2.32 -4.56
C VAL A 16 -1.32 1.46 -3.31
N PHE A 17 -0.70 1.95 -2.24
CA PHE A 17 -0.70 1.30 -0.93
C PHE A 17 -1.85 1.83 -0.08
N ILE A 18 -2.50 0.93 0.68
CA ILE A 18 -3.45 1.29 1.72
C ILE A 18 -2.81 0.97 3.07
N LEU A 19 -2.38 2.01 3.77
CA LEU A 19 -1.81 1.89 5.11
C LEU A 19 -2.94 1.90 6.13
N ALA A 20 -2.90 0.96 7.09
CA ALA A 20 -3.86 0.90 8.19
C ALA A 20 -3.16 0.76 9.55
N ALA A 21 -3.72 1.40 10.58
CA ALA A 21 -3.25 1.33 11.95
C ALA A 21 -4.40 1.55 12.94
N TRP A 22 -4.31 0.91 14.11
CA TRP A 22 -5.22 1.17 15.23
C TRP A 22 -5.00 2.57 15.80
N GLY A 23 -6.10 3.27 16.07
CA GLY A 23 -6.07 4.44 16.93
C GLY A 23 -5.90 4.06 18.42
N PRO A 24 -5.52 5.00 19.29
CA PRO A 24 -5.46 4.76 20.73
C PRO A 24 -6.82 4.43 21.35
N ASP A 25 -7.89 4.72 20.64
CA ASP A 25 -9.29 4.39 20.96
C ASP A 25 -9.71 2.99 20.45
N GLY A 26 -8.80 2.23 19.84
CA GLY A 26 -9.09 0.94 19.22
C GLY A 26 -9.82 1.03 17.87
N ILE A 27 -10.08 2.25 17.36
CA ILE A 27 -10.75 2.45 16.08
C ILE A 27 -9.73 2.40 14.94
N PRO A 28 -9.92 1.55 13.91
CA PRO A 28 -8.99 1.48 12.79
C PRO A 28 -9.11 2.73 11.92
N ASN A 29 -7.98 3.18 11.38
CA ASN A 29 -7.96 4.20 10.36
C ASN A 29 -6.99 3.80 9.25
N CYS A 30 -7.33 4.10 8.01
CA CYS A 30 -6.45 3.85 6.87
C CYS A 30 -6.37 5.06 5.94
N MET A 31 -5.37 5.05 5.07
CA MET A 31 -5.17 6.05 4.01
C MET A 31 -4.48 5.41 2.83
N ASN A 32 -4.65 5.96 1.63
CA ASN A 32 -3.81 5.57 0.51
C ASN A 32 -2.49 6.35 0.49
N ALA A 33 -1.46 5.74 -0.09
CA ALA A 33 -0.17 6.36 -0.37
C ALA A 33 0.42 5.74 -1.65
N ALA A 34 0.92 6.59 -2.54
CA ALA A 34 1.50 6.15 -3.81
C ALA A 34 3.04 6.35 -3.86
N TRP A 35 3.63 7.06 -2.91
CA TRP A 35 5.07 7.31 -2.87
C TRP A 35 5.75 6.36 -1.90
N GLY A 36 6.09 5.16 -2.38
CA GLY A 36 6.73 4.16 -1.56
C GLY A 36 7.16 2.92 -2.33
N GLY A 37 7.84 2.02 -1.66
CA GLY A 37 8.32 0.76 -2.22
C GLY A 37 9.22 0.00 -1.25
N ILE A 38 9.61 -1.20 -1.66
CA ILE A 38 10.59 -2.02 -0.92
C ILE A 38 11.92 -1.28 -0.90
N SER A 39 12.50 -1.09 0.27
CA SER A 39 13.76 -0.37 0.48
C SER A 39 14.96 -1.28 0.77
N ASN A 40 14.71 -2.50 1.26
CA ASN A 40 15.66 -3.61 1.34
C ASN A 40 14.90 -4.93 1.51
N ASP A 41 15.62 -6.06 1.76
CA ASP A 41 15.03 -7.41 1.83
C ASP A 41 13.89 -7.56 2.85
N ARG A 42 13.81 -6.69 3.85
CA ARG A 42 12.84 -6.76 4.95
C ARG A 42 12.23 -5.42 5.33
N GLU A 43 12.40 -4.39 4.49
CA GLU A 43 11.89 -3.06 4.80
C GLU A 43 11.13 -2.46 3.61
N VAL A 44 10.10 -1.71 3.96
CA VAL A 44 9.34 -0.86 3.07
C VAL A 44 9.46 0.59 3.53
N SER A 45 9.61 1.52 2.60
CA SER A 45 9.56 2.94 2.91
C SER A 45 8.42 3.62 2.15
N VAL A 46 7.73 4.54 2.85
CA VAL A 46 6.59 5.29 2.30
C VAL A 46 6.69 6.75 2.71
N CYS A 47 6.40 7.66 1.80
CA CYS A 47 6.34 9.08 2.11
C CYS A 47 4.92 9.47 2.51
N ILE A 48 4.72 9.80 3.81
CA ILE A 48 3.43 10.20 4.37
C ILE A 48 3.58 11.40 5.31
N SER A 49 2.71 12.40 5.17
CA SER A 49 2.75 13.61 6.00
C SER A 49 2.40 13.34 7.47
N ALA A 50 3.10 14.03 8.40
CA ALA A 50 2.78 14.04 9.83
C ALA A 50 1.36 14.50 10.14
N GLY A 51 0.73 15.25 9.23
CA GLY A 51 -0.63 15.77 9.38
C GLY A 51 -1.74 14.72 9.31
N HIS A 52 -1.47 13.52 8.78
CA HIS A 52 -2.49 12.47 8.66
C HIS A 52 -2.80 11.77 9.97
N LYS A 53 -4.09 11.40 10.19
CA LYS A 53 -4.49 10.59 11.36
C LYS A 53 -3.79 9.23 11.35
N THR A 54 -3.68 8.59 10.18
CA THR A 54 -3.00 7.29 10.05
C THR A 54 -1.54 7.38 10.49
N THR A 55 -0.81 8.45 10.11
CA THR A 55 0.56 8.68 10.58
C THR A 55 0.64 8.76 12.11
N ALA A 56 -0.27 9.55 12.73
CA ALA A 56 -0.33 9.66 14.19
C ALA A 56 -0.63 8.30 14.86
N ASN A 57 -1.54 7.51 14.28
CA ASN A 57 -1.85 6.17 14.76
C ASN A 57 -0.62 5.25 14.69
N ILE A 58 0.08 5.21 13.55
CA ILE A 58 1.31 4.41 13.36
C ILE A 58 2.39 4.80 14.37
N LEU A 59 2.57 6.09 14.61
CA LEU A 59 3.55 6.57 15.59
C LEU A 59 3.20 6.14 17.03
N SER A 60 1.91 6.07 17.34
CA SER A 60 1.40 5.63 18.64
C SER A 60 1.46 4.12 18.81
N SER A 61 0.94 3.35 17.85
CA SER A 61 0.88 1.87 17.93
C SER A 61 2.21 1.20 17.63
N ARG A 62 3.13 1.91 16.97
CA ARG A 62 4.43 1.38 16.50
C ARG A 62 4.30 0.25 15.47
N ALA A 63 3.10 0.03 14.93
CA ALA A 63 2.81 -1.02 13.96
C ALA A 63 1.77 -0.54 12.94
N PHE A 64 1.77 -1.16 11.77
CA PHE A 64 0.82 -0.86 10.69
C PHE A 64 0.79 -1.99 9.66
N THR A 65 -0.26 -2.00 8.86
CA THR A 65 -0.32 -2.85 7.65
C THR A 65 -0.25 -2.00 6.40
N ILE A 66 0.24 -2.60 5.31
CA ILE A 66 0.19 -2.04 3.95
C ILE A 66 -0.49 -3.07 3.06
N SER A 67 -1.72 -2.81 2.68
CA SER A 67 -2.43 -3.62 1.69
C SER A 67 -2.23 -3.05 0.29
N MET A 68 -2.28 -3.93 -0.72
CA MET A 68 -2.30 -3.52 -2.13
C MET A 68 -3.73 -3.10 -2.49
N ALA A 69 -3.89 -1.88 -3.01
CA ALA A 69 -5.17 -1.47 -3.56
C ALA A 69 -5.48 -2.28 -4.83
N THR A 70 -6.72 -2.73 -4.97
CA THR A 70 -7.15 -3.59 -6.08
C THR A 70 -8.15 -2.89 -6.98
N ALA A 71 -8.29 -3.36 -8.21
CA ALA A 71 -9.28 -2.83 -9.16
C ALA A 71 -10.72 -2.97 -8.65
N ASP A 72 -11.00 -4.04 -7.87
CA ASP A 72 -12.34 -4.31 -7.36
C ASP A 72 -12.70 -3.36 -6.20
N GLN A 73 -11.70 -2.83 -5.48
CA GLN A 73 -11.85 -1.92 -4.35
C GLN A 73 -11.40 -0.48 -4.66
N VAL A 74 -11.25 -0.11 -5.95
CA VAL A 74 -10.70 1.20 -6.34
C VAL A 74 -11.46 2.37 -5.72
N ILE A 75 -12.79 2.31 -5.65
CA ILE A 75 -13.63 3.37 -5.08
C ILE A 75 -13.34 3.55 -3.59
N ALA A 76 -13.31 2.46 -2.82
CA ALA A 76 -13.01 2.49 -1.40
C ALA A 76 -11.57 2.95 -1.13
N CYS A 77 -10.61 2.46 -1.91
CA CYS A 77 -9.20 2.83 -1.83
C CYS A 77 -8.96 4.32 -2.14
N ASP A 78 -9.66 4.88 -3.13
CA ASP A 78 -9.58 6.32 -3.42
C ASP A 78 -10.25 7.14 -2.32
N TYR A 79 -11.46 6.74 -1.87
CA TYR A 79 -12.19 7.42 -0.80
C TYR A 79 -11.37 7.59 0.47
N VAL A 80 -10.64 6.56 0.91
CA VAL A 80 -9.82 6.66 2.13
C VAL A 80 -8.58 7.54 1.92
N GLY A 81 -8.18 7.81 0.68
CA GLY A 81 -7.12 8.76 0.32
C GLY A 81 -7.58 10.21 0.37
N ILE A 82 -8.74 10.52 -0.20
CA ILE A 82 -9.26 11.89 -0.30
C ILE A 82 -9.99 12.35 0.97
N THR A 83 -10.34 11.41 1.87
CA THR A 83 -11.09 11.71 3.11
C THR A 83 -10.19 11.73 4.32
N SER A 84 -10.23 12.83 5.08
CA SER A 84 -9.44 12.97 6.32
C SER A 84 -10.11 12.25 7.49
N GLY A 85 -9.41 11.27 8.12
CA GLY A 85 -9.87 10.61 9.35
C GLY A 85 -9.96 11.52 10.58
N LYS A 86 -9.43 12.74 10.54
CA LYS A 86 -9.63 13.77 11.56
C LYS A 86 -10.99 14.44 11.44
N ARG A 87 -11.54 14.54 10.22
CA ARG A 87 -12.86 15.14 9.93
C ARG A 87 -13.96 14.10 9.88
N VAL A 88 -13.65 12.89 9.44
CA VAL A 88 -14.58 11.76 9.31
C VAL A 88 -13.98 10.58 10.06
N PRO A 89 -14.23 10.48 11.40
CA PRO A 89 -13.63 9.45 12.24
C PRO A 89 -13.97 8.02 11.81
N ASP A 90 -15.18 7.82 11.28
CA ASP A 90 -15.73 6.55 10.81
C ASP A 90 -15.45 6.27 9.31
N LYS A 91 -14.47 6.98 8.69
CA LYS A 91 -14.19 6.82 7.25
C LYS A 91 -13.84 5.39 6.85
N PHE A 92 -13.22 4.61 7.75
CA PHE A 92 -12.86 3.21 7.52
C PHE A 92 -14.13 2.38 7.24
N ALA A 93 -15.10 2.45 8.14
CA ALA A 93 -16.39 1.77 7.97
C ALA A 93 -17.21 2.32 6.79
N ARG A 94 -17.16 3.65 6.56
CA ARG A 94 -17.85 4.27 5.39
C ARG A 94 -17.26 3.84 4.05
N ALA A 95 -15.99 3.45 4.02
CA ALA A 95 -15.40 2.84 2.83
C ALA A 95 -15.92 1.42 2.56
N GLY A 96 -16.68 0.84 3.49
CA GLY A 96 -17.12 -0.54 3.46
C GLY A 96 -16.04 -1.52 3.93
N PHE A 97 -15.00 -1.03 4.62
CA PHE A 97 -13.92 -1.88 5.11
C PHE A 97 -14.24 -2.45 6.49
N HIS A 98 -13.84 -3.72 6.68
CA HIS A 98 -13.84 -4.44 7.95
C HIS A 98 -12.40 -4.72 8.36
N ALA A 99 -12.16 -4.81 9.67
CA ALA A 99 -10.82 -4.95 10.21
C ALA A 99 -10.70 -6.22 11.05
N THR A 100 -9.76 -7.08 10.67
CA THR A 100 -9.30 -8.19 11.50
C THR A 100 -7.95 -7.83 12.12
N ALA A 101 -7.73 -8.18 13.39
CA ALA A 101 -6.45 -7.94 14.03
C ALA A 101 -5.37 -8.86 13.45
N SER A 102 -4.20 -8.30 13.12
CA SER A 102 -3.05 -9.11 12.73
C SER A 102 -2.57 -9.96 13.92
N GLU A 103 -2.15 -11.19 13.65
CA GLU A 103 -1.50 -12.08 14.62
C GLU A 103 -0.01 -11.75 14.83
N PHE A 104 0.60 -11.02 13.90
CA PHE A 104 2.05 -10.77 13.87
C PHE A 104 2.43 -9.39 14.39
N VAL A 105 1.55 -8.39 14.25
CA VAL A 105 1.81 -7.01 14.67
C VAL A 105 0.53 -6.38 15.25
N HIS A 106 0.66 -5.39 16.10
CA HIS A 106 -0.49 -4.67 16.65
C HIS A 106 -1.09 -3.69 15.61
N ALA A 107 -1.66 -4.22 14.53
CA ALA A 107 -2.27 -3.46 13.45
C ALA A 107 -3.48 -4.18 12.84
N PRO A 108 -4.41 -3.45 12.19
CA PRO A 108 -5.55 -4.04 11.51
C PRO A 108 -5.18 -4.53 10.11
N LEU A 109 -5.61 -5.72 9.73
CA LEU A 109 -5.77 -6.14 8.34
C LEU A 109 -7.10 -5.58 7.81
N ILE A 110 -7.16 -5.26 6.52
CA ILE A 110 -8.39 -4.83 5.83
C ILE A 110 -8.94 -6.05 5.09
N ASP A 111 -10.08 -6.57 5.53
CA ASP A 111 -10.61 -7.86 5.08
C ASP A 111 -10.94 -7.88 3.57
N GLU A 112 -11.31 -6.73 2.98
CA GLU A 112 -11.61 -6.58 1.56
C GLU A 112 -10.38 -6.43 0.66
N LEU A 113 -9.18 -6.36 1.24
CA LEU A 113 -7.91 -6.26 0.50
C LEU A 113 -7.09 -7.52 0.71
N PRO A 114 -7.05 -8.42 -0.28
CA PRO A 114 -6.63 -9.81 -0.09
C PRO A 114 -5.12 -10.01 0.09
N MET A 115 -4.31 -8.96 0.14
CA MET A 115 -2.87 -9.02 0.39
C MET A 115 -2.40 -7.86 1.23
N ALA A 116 -1.63 -8.15 2.28
CA ALA A 116 -1.05 -7.14 3.16
C ALA A 116 0.38 -7.48 3.60
N MET A 117 1.24 -6.47 3.69
CA MET A 117 2.48 -6.50 4.47
C MET A 117 2.15 -6.05 5.89
N GLU A 118 2.58 -6.79 6.89
CA GLU A 118 2.39 -6.53 8.32
C GLU A 118 3.71 -6.02 8.88
N CYS A 119 3.72 -4.79 9.36
CA CYS A 119 4.94 -4.03 9.57
C CYS A 119 5.05 -3.47 10.99
N GLU A 120 6.27 -3.49 11.54
CA GLU A 120 6.67 -2.69 12.70
C GLU A 120 7.33 -1.39 12.25
N LEU A 121 7.02 -0.29 12.94
CA LEU A 121 7.64 1.00 12.66
C LEU A 121 9.12 1.00 13.06
N VAL A 122 10.02 1.18 12.10
CA VAL A 122 11.45 1.40 12.33
C VAL A 122 11.73 2.87 12.62
N SER A 123 11.34 3.75 11.72
CA SER A 123 11.58 5.18 11.85
C SER A 123 10.54 6.02 11.11
N TYR A 124 10.40 7.27 11.55
CA TYR A 124 9.66 8.29 10.84
C TYR A 124 10.41 9.62 10.95
N ASP A 125 10.67 10.24 9.80
CA ASP A 125 11.26 11.57 9.71
C ASP A 125 10.18 12.58 9.28
N PRO A 126 9.75 13.50 10.17
CA PRO A 126 8.70 14.47 9.85
C PRO A 126 9.15 15.54 8.85
N VAL A 127 10.47 15.75 8.66
CA VAL A 127 10.99 16.75 7.72
C VAL A 127 10.89 16.23 6.28
N THR A 128 11.32 15.00 6.06
CA THR A 128 11.25 14.34 4.75
C THR A 128 9.95 13.57 4.53
N CYS A 129 9.09 13.48 5.56
CA CYS A 129 7.87 12.67 5.58
C CYS A 129 8.12 11.16 5.36
N ARG A 130 9.36 10.69 5.52
CA ARG A 130 9.73 9.31 5.26
C ARG A 130 9.42 8.42 6.46
N LEU A 131 8.56 7.44 6.25
CA LEU A 131 8.28 6.35 7.15
C LEU A 131 9.00 5.10 6.66
N VAL A 132 9.67 4.38 7.57
CA VAL A 132 10.28 3.07 7.30
C VAL A 132 9.65 2.04 8.21
N GLY A 133 9.17 0.95 7.62
CA GLY A 133 8.62 -0.20 8.33
C GLY A 133 9.41 -1.46 8.05
N ARG A 134 9.66 -2.26 9.10
CA ARG A 134 10.18 -3.62 8.97
C ARG A 134 9.02 -4.55 8.66
N ILE A 135 9.08 -5.28 7.57
CA ILE A 135 8.11 -6.31 7.19
C ILE A 135 8.33 -7.52 8.10
N VAL A 136 7.36 -7.82 8.94
CA VAL A 136 7.36 -8.96 9.86
C VAL A 136 6.70 -10.17 9.20
N ASN A 137 5.61 -9.93 8.47
CA ASN A 137 4.88 -10.95 7.72
C ASN A 137 4.26 -10.35 6.45
N VAL A 138 3.95 -11.22 5.50
CA VAL A 138 3.11 -10.91 4.35
C VAL A 138 2.01 -11.96 4.32
N SER A 139 0.78 -11.53 4.43
CA SER A 139 -0.41 -12.38 4.31
C SER A 139 -1.11 -12.18 2.97
N ALA A 140 -1.67 -13.25 2.45
CA ALA A 140 -2.43 -13.28 1.21
C ALA A 140 -3.61 -14.26 1.35
N ASP A 141 -4.78 -13.85 0.87
CA ASP A 141 -5.97 -14.70 0.82
C ASP A 141 -5.82 -15.80 -0.24
N ASP A 142 -6.35 -16.97 0.01
CA ASP A 142 -6.30 -18.12 -0.91
C ASP A 142 -6.91 -17.79 -2.28
N SER A 143 -7.88 -16.87 -2.35
CA SER A 143 -8.54 -16.45 -3.60
C SER A 143 -7.59 -15.86 -4.63
N ILE A 144 -6.46 -15.30 -4.19
CA ILE A 144 -5.44 -14.70 -5.06
C ILE A 144 -4.23 -15.59 -5.28
N LEU A 145 -4.22 -16.82 -4.75
CA LEU A 145 -3.13 -17.77 -4.94
C LEU A 145 -3.34 -18.62 -6.19
N ASP A 146 -2.24 -18.95 -6.86
CA ASP A 146 -2.22 -19.95 -7.93
C ASP A 146 -2.24 -21.38 -7.36
N GLU A 147 -2.25 -22.37 -8.24
CA GLU A 147 -2.23 -23.81 -7.87
C GLU A 147 -0.97 -24.26 -7.11
N ASN A 148 0.09 -23.45 -7.11
CA ASN A 148 1.34 -23.69 -6.39
C ASN A 148 1.44 -22.87 -5.09
N GLY A 149 0.35 -22.22 -4.66
CA GLY A 149 0.30 -21.36 -3.48
C GLY A 149 1.07 -20.04 -3.62
N LYS A 150 1.29 -19.55 -4.84
CA LYS A 150 1.94 -18.27 -5.10
C LYS A 150 0.90 -17.21 -5.43
N VAL A 151 1.15 -15.97 -4.99
CA VAL A 151 0.30 -14.84 -5.37
C VAL A 151 0.27 -14.68 -6.89
N ASP A 152 -0.93 -14.72 -7.45
CA ASP A 152 -1.18 -14.46 -8.87
C ASP A 152 -1.61 -12.99 -9.06
N PRO A 153 -0.79 -12.15 -9.71
CA PRO A 153 -1.14 -10.75 -9.96
C PRO A 153 -2.42 -10.58 -10.80
N ALA A 154 -2.78 -11.56 -11.63
CA ALA A 154 -4.01 -11.51 -12.43
C ALA A 154 -5.26 -11.72 -11.57
N ARG A 155 -5.15 -12.47 -10.47
CA ARG A 155 -6.22 -12.63 -9.47
C ARG A 155 -6.24 -11.47 -8.48
N LEU A 156 -5.08 -11.03 -8.00
CA LEU A 156 -4.95 -9.88 -7.11
C LEU A 156 -5.44 -8.58 -7.76
N ARG A 157 -5.21 -8.38 -9.05
CA ARG A 157 -5.56 -7.19 -9.83
C ARG A 157 -5.14 -5.87 -9.16
N PRO A 158 -3.85 -5.73 -8.77
CA PRO A 158 -3.39 -4.52 -8.11
C PRO A 158 -3.45 -3.35 -9.08
N ILE A 159 -3.71 -2.15 -8.55
CA ILE A 159 -3.73 -0.93 -9.34
C ILE A 159 -2.44 -0.14 -9.20
N THR A 160 -2.10 0.62 -10.23
CA THR A 160 -1.01 1.61 -10.26
C THR A 160 -1.57 3.01 -10.49
N PHE A 161 -0.95 4.00 -9.87
CA PHE A 161 -1.31 5.41 -10.06
C PHE A 161 -0.56 6.01 -11.26
N ASP A 162 -1.27 6.71 -12.12
CA ASP A 162 -0.71 7.55 -13.17
C ASP A 162 -0.64 9.00 -12.68
N PRO A 163 0.55 9.52 -12.31
CA PRO A 163 0.69 10.86 -11.79
C PRO A 163 0.55 11.97 -12.85
N MET A 164 0.61 11.62 -14.14
CA MET A 164 0.43 12.59 -15.23
C MET A 164 -1.03 12.93 -15.45
N ASN A 165 -1.91 11.91 -15.41
CA ASN A 165 -3.32 12.06 -15.74
C ASN A 165 -4.24 11.97 -14.51
N ASN A 166 -3.67 11.69 -13.32
CA ASN A 166 -4.41 11.44 -12.07
C ASN A 166 -5.46 10.32 -12.24
N THR A 167 -5.01 9.19 -12.78
CA THR A 167 -5.86 8.01 -13.00
C THR A 167 -5.27 6.76 -12.36
N TYR A 168 -6.10 5.75 -12.16
CA TYR A 168 -5.66 4.42 -11.76
C TYR A 168 -5.69 3.48 -12.95
N MET A 169 -4.70 2.58 -13.04
CA MET A 169 -4.58 1.57 -14.09
C MET A 169 -4.29 0.21 -13.46
N THR A 170 -4.71 -0.87 -14.10
CA THR A 170 -4.28 -2.23 -13.74
C THR A 170 -2.93 -2.54 -14.36
N LEU A 171 -2.24 -3.57 -13.84
CA LEU A 171 -1.05 -4.13 -14.49
C LEU A 171 -1.47 -4.82 -15.79
N GLY A 172 -0.58 -4.77 -16.78
CA GLY A 172 -0.76 -5.45 -18.06
C GLY A 172 -0.39 -6.95 -17.99
N GLU A 173 -0.30 -7.57 -19.18
CA GLU A 173 0.04 -8.98 -19.34
C GLU A 173 1.50 -9.27 -18.96
N THR A 174 1.79 -10.54 -18.61
CA THR A 174 3.16 -11.02 -18.42
C THR A 174 3.91 -11.02 -19.76
N LEU A 175 4.98 -10.22 -19.83
CA LEU A 175 5.77 -10.08 -21.07
C LEU A 175 6.82 -11.16 -21.22
N ALA A 176 7.49 -11.55 -20.15
CA ALA A 176 8.62 -12.47 -20.20
C ALA A 176 9.00 -12.99 -18.81
N LYS A 177 9.78 -14.07 -18.78
CA LYS A 177 10.38 -14.58 -17.55
C LYS A 177 11.61 -13.74 -17.19
N ALA A 178 11.57 -13.08 -16.01
CA ALA A 178 12.68 -12.31 -15.49
C ALA A 178 13.94 -13.18 -15.30
N PHE A 179 15.12 -12.57 -15.43
CA PHE A 179 16.43 -13.20 -15.34
C PHE A 179 16.71 -14.28 -16.43
N LYS A 180 15.76 -14.50 -17.34
CA LYS A 180 15.90 -15.46 -18.47
C LYS A 180 15.82 -14.77 -19.82
N VAL A 181 14.92 -13.82 -20.00
CA VAL A 181 14.73 -13.17 -21.31
C VAL A 181 15.99 -12.46 -21.80
N GLY A 182 16.83 -11.92 -20.90
CA GLY A 182 18.10 -11.24 -21.23
C GLY A 182 19.22 -12.19 -21.68
N GLU A 183 19.11 -13.51 -21.47
CA GLU A 183 20.09 -14.49 -21.92
C GLU A 183 20.21 -14.52 -23.45
N LYS A 184 19.20 -14.02 -24.17
CA LYS A 184 19.24 -13.88 -25.64
C LYS A 184 20.31 -12.91 -26.16
N LEU A 185 20.92 -12.11 -25.30
CA LEU A 185 21.97 -11.14 -25.62
C LEU A 185 23.37 -11.65 -25.21
N LYS A 186 23.49 -12.85 -24.65
CA LYS A 186 24.75 -13.53 -24.33
C LYS A 186 25.20 -14.37 -25.54
#